data_6a10fe50f1b551bdd69a76b1c50a5299
#
_entry.id   6a10fe50f1b551bdd69a76b1c50a5299
#
_cell.length_a   1.000
_cell.length_b   1.000
_cell.length_c   1.000
_cell.angle_alpha   90.00
_cell.angle_beta   90.00
_cell.angle_gamma   90.00
#
_symmetry.space_group_name_H-M   'P 1'
#
loop_
_entity.id
_entity.type
_entity.pdbx_description
1 polymer ?
#
loop_
_entity_poly.entity_id
_entity_poly.type
_entity_poly.pdbx_seq_one_letter_code
_entity_poly.pdbx_strand_id
1 'polypeptide(L)'
;MDLDAFFASCEQWEHPEYKGRPVVVGALPGHRGVVAAASYEARRFGIRSAMPISEAWRRCPYAVFLRPDMDKYRRVSRQVFQVLETMTPAVESASIDEAYLDVTGLEKLVGPPETIGREIKHRIFAETGLTASVGIGPNRLIAKLGSEYHKPDGLTVVPEKQVLDFLAPMPVSNLRGLGRQTQKVFTRLGISTVAQLRAVPLALLEQELGKKAAESFHRQAFGIASDQVVPGRRRKSISKETTFEADVNDHAVLHDTLRALAADVAGTARREGLSGSVVTLKIRFEGFETHTRQLKRSAQTHDERDILKTAWQLFLGSKLPKKPVRLIGVGISGWAESQPAQADLFEKPEQVNSNQRLLETIDDVTEKFGKGMLQVGVSRKAGK
;
A
#
# COMPACT_ATOMS: atom_id res chain seq x y z
N MET A 1 4.71 -15.36 -0.58
CA MET A 1 5.73 -14.99 -1.55
C MET A 1 5.82 -13.47 -1.67
N ASP A 2 6.95 -12.98 -2.18
CA ASP A 2 7.26 -11.56 -2.28
C ASP A 2 8.20 -11.36 -3.49
N LEU A 3 7.84 -10.49 -4.44
CA LEU A 3 8.66 -10.23 -5.63
C LEU A 3 9.91 -9.42 -5.24
N ASP A 4 11.05 -9.78 -5.81
CA ASP A 4 12.34 -9.18 -5.45
C ASP A 4 12.50 -7.81 -6.12
N ALA A 5 12.62 -6.74 -5.29
CA ALA A 5 12.79 -5.35 -5.72
C ALA A 5 11.82 -4.95 -6.86
N PHE A 6 10.55 -5.36 -6.77
CA PHE A 6 9.55 -5.47 -7.82
C PHE A 6 9.62 -4.39 -8.91
N PHE A 7 9.40 -3.12 -8.58
CA PHE A 7 9.39 -2.06 -9.61
C PHE A 7 10.75 -1.93 -10.32
N ALA A 8 11.84 -1.99 -9.56
CA ALA A 8 13.18 -1.90 -10.15
C ALA A 8 13.51 -3.11 -11.02
N SER A 9 13.05 -4.31 -10.62
CA SER A 9 13.21 -5.53 -11.41
C SER A 9 12.40 -5.50 -12.70
N CYS A 10 11.18 -4.94 -12.70
CA CYS A 10 10.40 -4.69 -13.92
C CYS A 10 11.16 -3.78 -14.89
N GLU A 11 11.76 -2.71 -14.38
CA GLU A 11 12.55 -1.79 -15.23
C GLU A 11 13.82 -2.47 -15.78
N GLN A 12 14.52 -3.25 -14.96
CA GLN A 12 15.71 -3.99 -15.41
C GLN A 12 15.37 -5.13 -16.38
N TRP A 13 14.15 -5.68 -16.31
CA TRP A 13 13.69 -6.69 -17.25
C TRP A 13 13.34 -6.10 -18.61
N GLU A 14 12.63 -5.01 -18.65
CA GLU A 14 12.22 -4.34 -19.90
C GLU A 14 13.39 -3.62 -20.57
N HIS A 15 14.38 -3.16 -19.78
CA HIS A 15 15.54 -2.42 -20.21
C HIS A 15 16.84 -3.16 -19.86
N PRO A 16 17.31 -4.08 -20.73
CA PRO A 16 18.52 -4.88 -20.46
C PRO A 16 19.77 -4.06 -20.13
N GLU A 17 19.85 -2.82 -20.63
CA GLU A 17 20.92 -1.87 -20.34
C GLU A 17 20.97 -1.41 -18.88
N TYR A 18 19.92 -1.66 -18.09
CA TYR A 18 19.86 -1.38 -16.65
C TYR A 18 20.30 -2.59 -15.80
N LYS A 19 20.47 -3.78 -16.39
CA LYS A 19 20.96 -4.96 -15.67
C LYS A 19 22.32 -4.70 -15.03
N GLY A 20 22.47 -5.04 -13.75
CA GLY A 20 23.69 -4.85 -12.99
C GLY A 20 23.99 -3.39 -12.60
N ARG A 21 23.15 -2.43 -13.00
CA ARG A 21 23.25 -1.02 -12.62
C ARG A 21 22.36 -0.70 -11.44
N PRO A 22 22.74 0.25 -10.57
CA PRO A 22 21.84 0.77 -9.56
C PRO A 22 20.61 1.44 -10.20
N VAL A 23 19.40 0.92 -9.94
CA VAL A 23 18.13 1.48 -10.40
C VAL A 23 17.31 1.92 -9.20
N VAL A 24 16.77 3.13 -9.28
CA VAL A 24 15.93 3.75 -8.26
C VAL A 24 14.64 4.21 -8.91
N VAL A 25 13.53 3.59 -8.53
CA VAL A 25 12.19 3.99 -8.99
C VAL A 25 11.57 4.88 -7.93
N GLY A 26 11.09 6.06 -8.32
CA GLY A 26 10.51 7.03 -7.39
C GLY A 26 10.40 8.42 -7.98
N ALA A 27 10.52 9.46 -7.14
CA ALA A 27 10.66 10.81 -7.62
C ALA A 27 12.02 10.97 -8.36
N LEU A 28 12.11 11.95 -9.24
CA LEU A 28 13.38 12.28 -9.90
C LEU A 28 14.25 13.19 -9.01
N PRO A 29 15.58 13.13 -9.15
CA PRO A 29 16.49 14.09 -8.50
C PRO A 29 16.09 15.54 -8.81
N GLY A 30 16.17 16.41 -7.80
CA GLY A 30 15.72 17.81 -7.90
C GLY A 30 14.24 18.03 -7.57
N HIS A 31 13.44 16.98 -7.49
CA HIS A 31 12.02 17.06 -7.12
C HIS A 31 11.78 16.57 -5.69
N ARG A 32 10.65 16.98 -5.11
CA ARG A 32 10.16 16.41 -3.85
C ARG A 32 9.66 14.99 -4.06
N GLY A 33 10.03 14.10 -3.17
CA GLY A 33 9.53 12.73 -3.14
C GLY A 33 10.51 11.76 -2.53
N VAL A 34 10.15 10.50 -2.64
CA VAL A 34 10.87 9.38 -2.02
C VAL A 34 11.15 8.28 -3.04
N VAL A 35 12.06 7.41 -2.68
CA VAL A 35 12.28 6.12 -3.35
C VAL A 35 11.04 5.25 -3.13
N ALA A 36 10.44 4.76 -4.20
CA ALA A 36 9.38 3.74 -4.15
C ALA A 36 10.00 2.34 -4.10
N ALA A 37 10.96 2.05 -4.98
CA ALA A 37 11.72 0.81 -4.98
C ALA A 37 13.17 1.07 -5.38
N ALA A 38 14.09 0.21 -4.89
CA ALA A 38 15.50 0.25 -5.22
C ALA A 38 15.98 -1.15 -5.59
N SER A 39 16.71 -1.28 -6.70
CA SER A 39 17.35 -2.53 -7.11
C SER A 39 18.38 -3.00 -6.07
N TYR A 40 18.78 -4.26 -6.12
CA TYR A 40 19.77 -4.78 -5.17
C TYR A 40 21.13 -4.08 -5.33
N GLU A 41 21.48 -3.67 -6.55
CA GLU A 41 22.67 -2.85 -6.80
C GLU A 41 22.57 -1.49 -6.10
N ALA A 42 21.41 -0.83 -6.15
CA ALA A 42 21.19 0.44 -5.45
C ALA A 42 21.18 0.27 -3.91
N ARG A 43 20.68 -0.86 -3.41
CA ARG A 43 20.67 -1.16 -1.97
C ARG A 43 22.08 -1.30 -1.39
N ARG A 44 23.10 -1.66 -2.19
CA ARG A 44 24.51 -1.71 -1.75
C ARG A 44 25.03 -0.33 -1.36
N PHE A 45 24.46 0.74 -1.90
CA PHE A 45 24.74 2.14 -1.49
C PHE A 45 23.86 2.61 -0.32
N GLY A 46 23.15 1.69 0.32
CA GLY A 46 22.24 2.00 1.44
C GLY A 46 20.94 2.68 1.00
N ILE A 47 20.61 2.70 -0.30
CA ILE A 47 19.33 3.24 -0.80
C ILE A 47 18.22 2.26 -0.49
N ARG A 48 17.09 2.76 0.07
CA ARG A 48 15.95 1.94 0.49
C ARG A 48 14.63 2.65 0.18
N SER A 49 13.55 1.91 0.09
CA SER A 49 12.19 2.47 -0.03
C SER A 49 11.89 3.45 1.10
N ALA A 50 11.11 4.48 0.79
CA ALA A 50 10.77 5.62 1.64
C ALA A 50 11.94 6.59 1.95
N MET A 51 13.17 6.35 1.44
CA MET A 51 14.27 7.30 1.56
C MET A 51 13.96 8.56 0.71
N PRO A 52 14.26 9.79 1.21
CA PRO A 52 14.17 10.99 0.38
C PRO A 52 15.01 10.87 -0.89
N ILE A 53 14.46 11.27 -2.03
CA ILE A 53 15.16 11.11 -3.31
C ILE A 53 16.47 11.90 -3.36
N SER A 54 16.53 13.05 -2.71
CA SER A 54 17.75 13.86 -2.59
C SER A 54 18.86 13.14 -1.82
N GLU A 55 18.50 12.31 -0.84
CA GLU A 55 19.46 11.47 -0.12
C GLU A 55 19.91 10.29 -0.97
N ALA A 56 18.99 9.63 -1.68
CA ALA A 56 19.32 8.55 -2.60
C ALA A 56 20.28 9.02 -3.69
N TRP A 57 20.05 10.20 -4.26
CA TRP A 57 20.92 10.79 -5.26
C TRP A 57 22.33 11.11 -4.69
N ARG A 58 22.42 11.66 -3.49
CA ARG A 58 23.73 11.89 -2.83
C ARG A 58 24.52 10.60 -2.60
N ARG A 59 23.83 9.48 -2.31
CA ARG A 59 24.48 8.18 -2.08
C ARG A 59 24.97 7.52 -3.36
N CYS A 60 24.27 7.70 -4.47
CA CYS A 60 24.61 7.11 -5.76
C CYS A 60 24.16 8.02 -6.91
N PRO A 61 24.94 9.09 -7.27
CA PRO A 61 24.55 10.03 -8.31
C PRO A 61 24.45 9.43 -9.71
N TYR A 62 25.13 8.32 -9.96
CA TYR A 62 25.14 7.60 -11.24
C TYR A 62 24.09 6.51 -11.36
N ALA A 63 23.24 6.34 -10.35
CA ALA A 63 22.11 5.45 -10.44
C ALA A 63 21.11 5.91 -11.50
N VAL A 64 20.40 4.95 -12.09
CA VAL A 64 19.29 5.23 -13.00
C VAL A 64 18.07 5.58 -12.17
N PHE A 65 17.61 6.83 -12.26
CA PHE A 65 16.41 7.30 -11.56
C PHE A 65 15.22 7.33 -12.52
N LEU A 66 14.13 6.63 -12.18
CA LEU A 66 12.95 6.45 -13.02
C LEU A 66 11.69 6.83 -12.28
N ARG A 67 10.74 7.45 -12.99
CA ARG A 67 9.38 7.63 -12.45
C ARG A 67 8.63 6.29 -12.45
N PRO A 68 7.77 6.02 -11.44
CA PRO A 68 6.97 4.80 -11.40
C PRO A 68 5.99 4.74 -12.57
N ASP A 69 5.98 3.63 -13.30
CA ASP A 69 4.92 3.27 -14.25
C ASP A 69 3.96 2.28 -13.56
N MET A 70 2.95 2.83 -12.87
CA MET A 70 2.00 2.02 -12.10
C MET A 70 1.13 1.12 -12.96
N ASP A 71 0.87 1.47 -14.23
CA ASP A 71 0.04 0.65 -15.11
C ASP A 71 0.82 -0.58 -15.58
N LYS A 72 2.11 -0.43 -15.89
CA LYS A 72 3.04 -1.52 -16.13
C LYS A 72 3.11 -2.47 -14.94
N TYR A 73 3.37 -1.93 -13.74
CA TYR A 73 3.52 -2.78 -12.55
C TYR A 73 2.23 -3.51 -12.19
N ARG A 74 1.06 -2.90 -12.40
CA ARG A 74 -0.23 -3.59 -12.23
C ARG A 74 -0.45 -4.70 -13.25
N ARG A 75 0.01 -4.54 -14.50
CA ARG A 75 -0.08 -5.61 -15.51
C ARG A 75 0.77 -6.81 -15.10
N VAL A 76 2.04 -6.57 -14.76
CA VAL A 76 2.95 -7.64 -14.31
C VAL A 76 2.45 -8.31 -13.03
N SER A 77 1.99 -7.53 -12.05
CA SER A 77 1.38 -8.06 -10.83
C SER A 77 0.22 -9.00 -11.15
N ARG A 78 -0.69 -8.61 -12.05
CA ARG A 78 -1.82 -9.49 -12.46
C ARG A 78 -1.35 -10.80 -13.05
N GLN A 79 -0.32 -10.81 -13.88
CA GLN A 79 0.26 -12.04 -14.43
C GLN A 79 0.78 -12.94 -13.31
N VAL A 80 1.51 -12.37 -12.34
CA VAL A 80 1.98 -13.12 -11.17
C VAL A 80 0.81 -13.72 -10.38
N PHE A 81 -0.23 -12.92 -10.09
CA PHE A 81 -1.39 -13.43 -9.36
C PHE A 81 -2.15 -14.52 -10.12
N GLN A 82 -2.28 -14.40 -11.44
CA GLN A 82 -2.82 -15.47 -12.28
C GLN A 82 -2.02 -16.77 -12.16
N VAL A 83 -0.69 -16.69 -12.16
CA VAL A 83 0.16 -17.87 -11.92
C VAL A 83 -0.13 -18.48 -10.54
N LEU A 84 -0.22 -17.66 -9.47
CA LEU A 84 -0.48 -18.15 -8.13
C LEU A 84 -1.86 -18.82 -8.00
N GLU A 85 -2.88 -18.28 -8.65
CA GLU A 85 -4.24 -18.83 -8.67
C GLU A 85 -4.32 -20.18 -9.39
N THR A 86 -3.37 -20.51 -10.28
CA THR A 86 -3.27 -21.87 -10.85
C THR A 86 -2.73 -22.89 -9.85
N MET A 87 -2.05 -22.46 -8.80
CA MET A 87 -1.48 -23.34 -7.77
C MET A 87 -2.51 -23.68 -6.69
N THR A 88 -3.28 -22.68 -6.23
CA THR A 88 -4.30 -22.83 -5.20
C THR A 88 -5.37 -21.75 -5.36
N PRO A 89 -6.66 -22.06 -5.07
CA PRO A 89 -7.70 -21.05 -5.04
C PRO A 89 -7.62 -20.11 -3.82
N ALA A 90 -6.84 -20.48 -2.80
CA ALA A 90 -6.69 -19.72 -1.58
C ALA A 90 -5.48 -18.78 -1.68
N VAL A 91 -5.62 -17.71 -2.48
CA VAL A 91 -4.61 -16.65 -2.64
C VAL A 91 -5.13 -15.35 -2.05
N GLU A 92 -4.41 -14.77 -1.10
CA GLU A 92 -4.67 -13.44 -0.53
C GLU A 92 -3.60 -12.46 -1.00
N SER A 93 -4.02 -11.42 -1.71
CA SER A 93 -3.15 -10.29 -2.04
C SER A 93 -2.87 -9.45 -0.79
N ALA A 94 -1.61 -9.37 -0.37
CA ALA A 94 -1.18 -8.49 0.70
C ALA A 94 -0.77 -7.11 0.17
N SER A 95 -0.16 -7.06 -1.03
CA SER A 95 0.19 -5.85 -1.77
C SER A 95 0.20 -6.13 -3.28
N ILE A 96 0.73 -5.22 -4.07
CA ILE A 96 0.91 -5.39 -5.52
C ILE A 96 2.00 -6.44 -5.85
N ASP A 97 2.88 -6.76 -4.90
CA ASP A 97 4.05 -7.63 -5.04
C ASP A 97 4.14 -8.75 -4.00
N GLU A 98 3.17 -8.82 -3.09
CA GLU A 98 3.13 -9.81 -2.01
C GLU A 98 1.82 -10.58 -2.00
N ALA A 99 1.91 -11.90 -1.82
CA ALA A 99 0.76 -12.78 -1.64
C ALA A 99 0.98 -13.81 -0.55
N TYR A 100 -0.11 -14.15 0.14
CA TYR A 100 -0.20 -15.37 0.95
C TYR A 100 -0.98 -16.41 0.18
N LEU A 101 -0.50 -17.64 0.25
CA LEU A 101 -1.14 -18.81 -0.35
C LEU A 101 -1.35 -19.87 0.73
N ASP A 102 -2.52 -20.45 0.77
CA ASP A 102 -2.71 -21.69 1.50
C ASP A 102 -2.37 -22.85 0.57
N VAL A 103 -1.33 -23.57 0.92
CA VAL A 103 -0.80 -24.70 0.17
C VAL A 103 -1.06 -26.04 0.85
N THR A 104 -1.92 -26.05 1.87
CA THR A 104 -2.33 -27.27 2.59
C THR A 104 -2.93 -28.27 1.63
N GLY A 105 -2.41 -29.49 1.65
CA GLY A 105 -2.84 -30.57 0.77
C GLY A 105 -2.16 -30.61 -0.62
N LEU A 106 -1.40 -29.58 -1.01
CA LEU A 106 -0.62 -29.62 -2.26
C LEU A 106 0.54 -30.62 -2.21
N GLU A 107 0.96 -31.07 -1.03
CA GLU A 107 2.03 -32.03 -0.87
C GLU A 107 1.75 -33.36 -1.62
N LYS A 108 0.48 -33.73 -1.73
CA LYS A 108 0.06 -34.94 -2.45
C LYS A 108 0.14 -34.82 -3.97
N LEU A 109 0.08 -33.58 -4.49
CA LEU A 109 0.04 -33.29 -5.92
C LEU A 109 1.38 -32.83 -6.47
N VAL A 110 2.07 -31.99 -5.70
CA VAL A 110 3.31 -31.29 -6.13
C VAL A 110 4.53 -31.86 -5.42
N GLY A 111 4.38 -32.33 -4.17
CA GLY A 111 5.46 -32.82 -3.35
C GLY A 111 5.70 -31.98 -2.10
N PRO A 112 6.81 -32.17 -1.38
CA PRO A 112 7.10 -31.51 -0.12
C PRO A 112 7.14 -29.98 -0.26
N PRO A 113 7.03 -29.22 0.86
CA PRO A 113 6.97 -27.76 0.84
C PRO A 113 8.07 -27.06 0.04
N GLU A 114 9.28 -27.61 0.05
CA GLU A 114 10.38 -27.07 -0.77
C GLU A 114 10.09 -27.18 -2.26
N THR A 115 9.52 -28.29 -2.72
CA THR A 115 9.14 -28.48 -4.13
C THR A 115 8.04 -27.50 -4.52
N ILE A 116 7.03 -27.32 -3.67
CA ILE A 116 5.96 -26.35 -3.89
C ILE A 116 6.56 -24.94 -4.02
N GLY A 117 7.47 -24.55 -3.11
CA GLY A 117 8.14 -23.25 -3.17
C GLY A 117 8.98 -23.04 -4.42
N ARG A 118 9.71 -24.05 -4.87
CA ARG A 118 10.48 -24.02 -6.13
C ARG A 118 9.57 -23.90 -7.34
N GLU A 119 8.45 -24.61 -7.35
CA GLU A 119 7.50 -24.56 -8.44
C GLU A 119 6.84 -23.19 -8.56
N ILE A 120 6.44 -22.57 -7.44
CA ILE A 120 5.93 -21.18 -7.43
C ILE A 120 6.97 -20.22 -8.03
N LYS A 121 8.22 -20.27 -7.58
CA LYS A 121 9.31 -19.42 -8.09
C LYS A 121 9.54 -19.65 -9.59
N HIS A 122 9.61 -20.91 -10.01
CA HIS A 122 9.83 -21.28 -11.40
C HIS A 122 8.74 -20.77 -12.31
N ARG A 123 7.46 -20.93 -11.95
CA ARG A 123 6.32 -20.45 -12.76
C ARG A 123 6.29 -18.93 -12.85
N ILE A 124 6.53 -18.22 -11.75
CA ILE A 124 6.62 -16.76 -11.76
C ILE A 124 7.73 -16.30 -12.72
N PHE A 125 8.92 -16.91 -12.62
CA PHE A 125 10.05 -16.56 -13.47
C PHE A 125 9.78 -16.89 -14.95
N ALA A 126 9.20 -18.04 -15.24
CA ALA A 126 8.88 -18.44 -16.60
C ALA A 126 7.86 -17.50 -17.27
N GLU A 127 6.87 -17.03 -16.51
CA GLU A 127 5.82 -16.14 -17.02
C GLU A 127 6.28 -14.67 -17.14
N THR A 128 7.08 -14.19 -16.16
CA THR A 128 7.36 -12.75 -16.03
C THR A 128 8.83 -12.37 -16.16
N GLY A 129 9.74 -13.34 -16.11
CA GLY A 129 11.18 -13.11 -16.02
C GLY A 129 11.64 -12.50 -14.69
N LEU A 130 10.74 -12.36 -13.70
CA LEU A 130 11.05 -11.78 -12.39
C LEU A 130 11.33 -12.89 -11.36
N THR A 131 12.24 -12.60 -10.42
CA THR A 131 12.47 -13.48 -9.27
C THR A 131 11.51 -13.16 -8.13
N ALA A 132 11.16 -14.19 -7.38
CA ALA A 132 10.38 -14.09 -6.17
C ALA A 132 11.08 -14.83 -5.03
N SER A 133 11.01 -14.26 -3.84
CA SER A 133 11.41 -14.94 -2.60
C SER A 133 10.19 -15.55 -1.93
N VAL A 134 10.29 -16.83 -1.56
CA VAL A 134 9.20 -17.61 -0.98
C VAL A 134 9.56 -18.08 0.42
N GLY A 135 8.66 -17.82 1.37
CA GLY A 135 8.71 -18.37 2.71
C GLY A 135 7.53 -19.30 2.94
N ILE A 136 7.78 -20.50 3.45
CA ILE A 136 6.75 -21.47 3.82
C ILE A 136 6.85 -21.73 5.32
N GLY A 137 5.73 -21.68 6.01
CA GLY A 137 5.67 -21.89 7.46
C GLY A 137 4.24 -22.12 7.93
N PRO A 138 4.06 -22.46 9.21
CA PRO A 138 2.76 -22.84 9.76
C PRO A 138 1.75 -21.71 9.83
N ASN A 139 2.17 -20.46 9.65
CA ASN A 139 1.28 -19.30 9.64
C ASN A 139 1.88 -18.13 8.84
N ARG A 140 1.07 -17.09 8.65
CA ARG A 140 1.40 -15.92 7.83
C ARG A 140 2.62 -15.12 8.33
N LEU A 141 2.86 -15.08 9.65
CA LEU A 141 4.04 -14.40 10.21
C LEU A 141 5.32 -15.12 9.79
N ILE A 142 5.37 -16.43 9.99
CA ILE A 142 6.55 -17.24 9.69
C ILE A 142 6.80 -17.27 8.18
N ALA A 143 5.74 -17.44 7.38
CA ALA A 143 5.86 -17.39 5.93
C ALA A 143 6.40 -16.02 5.44
N LYS A 144 5.94 -14.89 6.00
CA LYS A 144 6.44 -13.55 5.64
C LYS A 144 7.90 -13.37 6.04
N LEU A 145 8.28 -13.73 7.28
CA LEU A 145 9.66 -13.64 7.74
C LEU A 145 10.58 -14.54 6.92
N GLY A 146 10.11 -15.74 6.55
CA GLY A 146 10.82 -16.66 5.68
C GLY A 146 11.06 -16.09 4.29
N SER A 147 10.07 -15.40 3.69
CA SER A 147 10.25 -14.80 2.37
C SER A 147 11.27 -13.66 2.35
N GLU A 148 11.54 -13.03 3.50
CA GLU A 148 12.53 -11.96 3.62
C GLU A 148 13.93 -12.46 4.01
N TYR A 149 14.02 -13.69 4.52
CA TYR A 149 15.23 -14.20 5.18
C TYR A 149 16.42 -14.38 4.25
N HIS A 150 16.20 -14.90 3.05
CA HIS A 150 17.24 -15.16 2.04
C HIS A 150 17.04 -14.36 0.75
N LYS A 151 16.49 -13.14 0.82
CA LYS A 151 16.37 -12.28 -0.39
C LYS A 151 17.74 -11.90 -0.96
N PRO A 152 17.88 -11.81 -2.31
CA PRO A 152 16.89 -12.10 -3.35
C PRO A 152 16.83 -13.57 -3.75
N ASP A 153 15.78 -13.95 -4.48
CA ASP A 153 15.55 -15.26 -5.07
C ASP A 153 15.60 -16.41 -4.06
N GLY A 154 15.22 -16.09 -2.80
CA GLY A 154 15.28 -17.00 -1.68
C GLY A 154 14.13 -18.01 -1.62
N LEU A 155 14.40 -19.12 -0.96
CA LEU A 155 13.39 -20.06 -0.51
C LEU A 155 13.70 -20.47 0.93
N THR A 156 12.76 -20.27 1.82
CA THR A 156 12.90 -20.61 3.24
C THR A 156 11.70 -21.43 3.68
N VAL A 157 11.94 -22.63 4.15
CA VAL A 157 10.92 -23.50 4.73
C VAL A 157 11.18 -23.62 6.23
N VAL A 158 10.17 -23.27 7.03
CA VAL A 158 10.26 -23.31 8.50
C VAL A 158 9.18 -24.25 9.03
N PRO A 159 9.53 -25.50 9.35
CA PRO A 159 8.62 -26.43 10.01
C PRO A 159 8.19 -25.93 11.39
N GLU A 160 7.00 -26.31 11.86
CA GLU A 160 6.44 -25.85 13.12
C GLU A 160 7.41 -26.05 14.30
N LYS A 161 8.10 -27.19 14.35
CA LYS A 161 9.07 -27.51 15.40
C LYS A 161 10.30 -26.60 15.43
N GLN A 162 10.61 -25.90 14.34
CA GLN A 162 11.76 -25.01 14.20
C GLN A 162 11.40 -23.52 14.33
N VAL A 163 10.14 -23.18 14.56
CA VAL A 163 9.67 -21.76 14.60
C VAL A 163 10.42 -20.96 15.66
N LEU A 164 10.58 -21.48 16.86
CA LEU A 164 11.24 -20.76 17.96
C LEU A 164 12.73 -20.54 17.71
N ASP A 165 13.40 -21.52 17.14
CA ASP A 165 14.83 -21.46 16.79
C ASP A 165 15.04 -20.48 15.61
N PHE A 166 14.17 -20.53 14.60
CA PHE A 166 14.19 -19.60 13.48
C PHE A 166 14.01 -18.14 13.92
N LEU A 167 13.09 -17.90 14.84
CA LEU A 167 12.81 -16.56 15.34
C LEU A 167 13.88 -16.04 16.31
N ALA A 168 14.51 -16.90 17.10
CA ALA A 168 15.38 -16.53 18.21
C ALA A 168 16.47 -15.50 17.85
N PRO A 169 17.27 -15.68 16.78
CA PRO A 169 18.34 -14.76 16.42
C PRO A 169 17.85 -13.51 15.69
N MET A 170 16.58 -13.47 15.24
CA MET A 170 16.10 -12.36 14.43
C MET A 170 16.07 -11.04 15.21
N PRO A 171 16.47 -9.93 14.58
CA PRO A 171 16.24 -8.61 15.14
C PRO A 171 14.74 -8.36 15.37
N VAL A 172 14.38 -7.75 16.49
CA VAL A 172 12.98 -7.39 16.77
C VAL A 172 12.39 -6.45 15.71
N SER A 173 13.24 -5.73 14.98
CA SER A 173 12.83 -4.86 13.86
C SER A 173 12.12 -5.62 12.72
N ASN A 174 12.27 -6.92 12.64
CA ASN A 174 11.62 -7.77 11.65
C ASN A 174 10.16 -8.08 12.01
N LEU A 175 9.78 -7.88 13.28
CA LEU A 175 8.40 -8.11 13.72
C LEU A 175 7.45 -7.05 13.16
N ARG A 176 6.24 -7.48 12.81
CA ARG A 176 5.23 -6.61 12.21
C ARG A 176 4.70 -5.59 13.22
N GLY A 177 4.51 -4.36 12.74
CA GLY A 177 3.95 -3.29 13.57
C GLY A 177 4.99 -2.56 14.44
N LEU A 178 6.27 -2.89 14.33
CA LEU A 178 7.33 -2.20 15.05
C LEU A 178 7.64 -0.87 14.36
N GLY A 179 7.08 0.21 14.91
CA GLY A 179 7.35 1.57 14.48
C GLY A 179 8.47 2.23 15.32
N ARG A 180 8.87 3.45 14.92
CA ARG A 180 9.97 4.20 15.58
C ARG A 180 9.80 4.37 17.09
N GLN A 181 8.56 4.53 17.58
CA GLN A 181 8.31 4.70 19.02
C GLN A 181 8.53 3.39 19.79
N THR A 182 7.98 2.29 19.28
CA THR A 182 8.20 0.95 19.87
C THR A 182 9.67 0.55 19.82
N GLN A 183 10.38 0.89 18.74
CA GLN A 183 11.82 0.67 18.63
C GLN A 183 12.59 1.35 19.77
N LYS A 184 12.24 2.60 20.12
CA LYS A 184 12.88 3.31 21.26
C LYS A 184 12.64 2.59 22.58
N VAL A 185 11.43 2.07 22.79
CA VAL A 185 11.11 1.31 24.00
C VAL A 185 11.96 0.04 24.08
N PHE A 186 12.01 -0.73 23.00
CA PHE A 186 12.83 -1.96 22.95
C PHE A 186 14.32 -1.66 23.17
N THR A 187 14.84 -0.61 22.55
CA THR A 187 16.24 -0.19 22.78
C THR A 187 16.50 0.16 24.25
N ARG A 188 15.58 0.88 24.91
CA ARG A 188 15.68 1.24 26.34
C ARG A 188 15.65 0.01 27.24
N LEU A 189 14.88 -1.01 26.88
CA LEU A 189 14.77 -2.28 27.59
C LEU A 189 15.91 -3.27 27.26
N GLY A 190 16.86 -2.89 26.40
CA GLY A 190 17.94 -3.77 25.95
C GLY A 190 17.49 -4.92 25.03
N ILE A 191 16.30 -4.78 24.44
CA ILE A 191 15.72 -5.83 23.58
C ILE A 191 16.14 -5.56 22.13
N SER A 192 16.98 -6.41 21.57
CA SER A 192 17.45 -6.34 20.19
C SER A 192 17.02 -7.55 19.35
N THR A 193 16.85 -8.73 19.98
CA THR A 193 16.46 -9.97 19.31
C THR A 193 15.09 -10.47 19.78
N VAL A 194 14.47 -11.33 18.97
CA VAL A 194 13.20 -11.98 19.32
C VAL A 194 13.36 -12.90 20.54
N ALA A 195 14.50 -13.55 20.71
CA ALA A 195 14.78 -14.34 21.92
C ALA A 195 14.75 -13.49 23.19
N GLN A 196 15.36 -12.30 23.15
CA GLN A 196 15.33 -11.37 24.27
C GLN A 196 13.91 -10.85 24.55
N LEU A 197 13.15 -10.52 23.50
CA LEU A 197 11.75 -10.10 23.65
C LEU A 197 10.90 -11.21 24.32
N ARG A 198 11.10 -12.45 23.93
CA ARG A 198 10.40 -13.63 24.49
C ARG A 198 10.70 -13.82 25.99
N ALA A 199 11.89 -13.45 26.43
CA ALA A 199 12.30 -13.57 27.83
C ALA A 199 11.71 -12.46 28.74
N VAL A 200 11.14 -11.39 28.17
CA VAL A 200 10.56 -10.29 28.94
C VAL A 200 9.15 -10.67 29.43
N PRO A 201 8.84 -10.47 30.72
CA PRO A 201 7.49 -10.69 31.24
C PRO A 201 6.46 -9.82 30.51
N LEU A 202 5.31 -10.42 30.16
CA LEU A 202 4.25 -9.70 29.44
C LEU A 202 3.79 -8.44 30.21
N ALA A 203 3.67 -8.52 31.54
CA ALA A 203 3.27 -7.40 32.38
C ALA A 203 4.20 -6.16 32.23
N LEU A 204 5.50 -6.38 32.05
CA LEU A 204 6.46 -5.28 31.81
C LEU A 204 6.24 -4.70 30.41
N LEU A 205 6.01 -5.53 29.39
CA LEU A 205 5.69 -5.04 28.05
C LEU A 205 4.38 -4.25 28.02
N GLU A 206 3.38 -4.66 28.82
CA GLU A 206 2.09 -3.96 28.93
C GLU A 206 2.23 -2.58 29.56
N GLN A 207 3.07 -2.44 30.56
CA GLN A 207 3.39 -1.13 31.18
C GLN A 207 4.02 -0.17 30.18
N GLU A 208 4.90 -0.67 29.33
CA GLU A 208 5.71 0.15 28.41
C GLU A 208 5.02 0.45 27.07
N LEU A 209 4.21 -0.46 26.55
CA LEU A 209 3.62 -0.40 25.20
C LEU A 209 2.08 -0.29 25.22
N GLY A 210 1.46 -0.53 26.36
CA GLY A 210 0.02 -0.77 26.47
C GLY A 210 -0.37 -2.18 26.05
N LYS A 211 -1.48 -2.69 26.59
CA LYS A 211 -1.93 -4.08 26.50
C LYS A 211 -1.92 -4.65 25.09
N LYS A 212 -2.58 -3.98 24.12
CA LYS A 212 -2.74 -4.49 22.73
C LYS A 212 -1.40 -4.66 22.01
N ALA A 213 -0.48 -3.71 22.17
CA ALA A 213 0.82 -3.78 21.51
C ALA A 213 1.70 -4.84 22.18
N ALA A 214 1.74 -4.90 23.50
CA ALA A 214 2.47 -5.91 24.25
C ALA A 214 2.04 -7.33 23.90
N GLU A 215 0.73 -7.63 23.95
CA GLU A 215 0.16 -8.93 23.55
C GLU A 215 0.52 -9.29 22.11
N SER A 216 0.46 -8.30 21.19
CA SER A 216 0.80 -8.53 19.78
C SER A 216 2.27 -8.92 19.61
N PHE A 217 3.20 -8.18 20.20
CA PHE A 217 4.63 -8.48 20.09
C PHE A 217 5.01 -9.76 20.83
N HIS A 218 4.43 -9.98 22.00
CA HIS A 218 4.64 -11.22 22.77
C HIS A 218 4.20 -12.45 21.94
N ARG A 219 3.00 -12.43 21.37
CA ARG A 219 2.52 -13.52 20.50
C ARG A 219 3.45 -13.73 19.30
N GLN A 220 3.86 -12.65 18.63
CA GLN A 220 4.81 -12.75 17.51
C GLN A 220 6.14 -13.35 17.93
N ALA A 221 6.66 -13.04 19.12
CA ALA A 221 7.91 -13.59 19.63
C ALA A 221 7.84 -15.12 19.85
N PHE A 222 6.63 -15.65 20.10
CA PHE A 222 6.37 -17.10 20.17
C PHE A 222 5.91 -17.70 18.82
N GLY A 223 5.97 -16.94 17.73
CA GLY A 223 5.54 -17.41 16.42
C GLY A 223 4.02 -17.60 16.29
N ILE A 224 3.23 -17.03 17.20
CA ILE A 224 1.78 -17.17 17.23
C ILE A 224 1.14 -16.06 16.38
N ALA A 225 0.53 -16.45 15.28
CA ALA A 225 -0.17 -15.54 14.35
C ALA A 225 -1.34 -16.29 13.68
N SER A 226 -2.15 -15.56 12.91
CA SER A 226 -3.19 -16.19 12.09
C SER A 226 -2.57 -16.99 10.95
N ASP A 227 -3.09 -18.16 10.71
CA ASP A 227 -2.82 -19.03 9.57
C ASP A 227 -3.81 -18.81 8.41
N GLN A 228 -4.93 -18.14 8.68
CA GLN A 228 -6.00 -17.94 7.69
C GLN A 228 -5.54 -17.07 6.52
N VAL A 229 -5.65 -17.62 5.32
CA VAL A 229 -5.55 -16.92 4.04
C VAL A 229 -6.98 -16.56 3.61
N VAL A 230 -7.25 -15.25 3.44
CA VAL A 230 -8.58 -14.74 3.12
C VAL A 230 -8.56 -14.15 1.70
N PRO A 231 -8.97 -14.93 0.68
CA PRO A 231 -9.10 -14.42 -0.69
C PRO A 231 -10.12 -13.28 -0.77
N GLY A 232 -9.91 -12.36 -1.70
CA GLY A 232 -10.91 -11.34 -2.02
C GLY A 232 -11.20 -10.34 -0.90
N ARG A 233 -10.22 -9.99 -0.07
CA ARG A 233 -10.40 -9.03 1.03
C ARG A 233 -10.98 -7.71 0.52
N ARG A 234 -12.17 -7.35 1.00
CA ARG A 234 -12.82 -6.10 0.64
C ARG A 234 -12.02 -4.89 1.14
N ARG A 235 -11.88 -3.91 0.26
CA ARG A 235 -11.26 -2.62 0.57
C ARG A 235 -12.07 -1.89 1.64
N LYS A 236 -11.38 -1.28 2.61
CA LYS A 236 -12.03 -0.52 3.70
C LYS A 236 -12.21 0.97 3.36
N SER A 237 -11.38 1.50 2.48
CA SER A 237 -11.41 2.91 2.06
C SER A 237 -10.76 3.09 0.69
N ILE A 238 -11.11 4.14 -0.01
CA ILE A 238 -10.45 4.63 -1.22
C ILE A 238 -9.97 6.04 -0.92
N SER A 239 -8.68 6.32 -1.13
CA SER A 239 -8.13 7.66 -0.93
C SER A 239 -7.06 7.98 -1.95
N LYS A 240 -6.91 9.28 -2.23
CA LYS A 240 -5.83 9.84 -3.04
C LYS A 240 -5.25 11.06 -2.34
N GLU A 241 -3.93 11.20 -2.41
CA GLU A 241 -3.22 12.34 -1.86
C GLU A 241 -2.07 12.74 -2.78
N THR A 242 -1.68 14.01 -2.73
CA THR A 242 -0.52 14.53 -3.46
C THR A 242 0.31 15.45 -2.59
N THR A 243 1.63 15.40 -2.79
CA THR A 243 2.59 16.33 -2.18
C THR A 243 2.96 17.37 -3.20
N PHE A 244 2.83 18.64 -2.86
CA PHE A 244 3.21 19.75 -3.74
C PHE A 244 4.72 19.88 -3.85
N GLU A 245 5.23 20.28 -5.01
CA GLU A 245 6.66 20.56 -5.21
C GLU A 245 7.15 21.74 -4.35
N ALA A 246 6.32 22.77 -4.17
CA ALA A 246 6.48 23.83 -3.18
C ALA A 246 5.25 23.89 -2.28
N ASP A 247 5.41 24.32 -1.03
CA ASP A 247 4.29 24.43 -0.10
C ASP A 247 3.33 25.55 -0.55
N VAL A 248 2.02 25.33 -0.49
CA VAL A 248 0.97 26.15 -1.12
C VAL A 248 0.09 26.84 -0.08
N ASN A 249 -0.14 28.15 -0.24
CA ASN A 249 -1.10 28.93 0.55
C ASN A 249 -2.35 29.29 -0.25
N ASP A 250 -2.31 29.20 -1.58
CA ASP A 250 -3.42 29.60 -2.44
C ASP A 250 -4.58 28.59 -2.34
N HIS A 251 -5.70 29.05 -1.82
CA HIS A 251 -6.91 28.26 -1.65
C HIS A 251 -7.49 27.81 -3.01
N ALA A 252 -7.30 28.54 -4.09
CA ALA A 252 -7.78 28.14 -5.41
C ALA A 252 -6.99 26.92 -5.91
N VAL A 253 -5.67 26.92 -5.73
CA VAL A 253 -4.80 25.77 -6.06
C VAL A 253 -5.15 24.55 -5.21
N LEU A 254 -5.39 24.76 -3.91
CA LEU A 254 -5.78 23.66 -3.00
C LEU A 254 -7.14 23.06 -3.40
N HIS A 255 -8.12 23.93 -3.74
CA HIS A 255 -9.45 23.50 -4.16
C HIS A 255 -9.40 22.73 -5.48
N ASP A 256 -8.67 23.23 -6.49
CA ASP A 256 -8.52 22.55 -7.79
C ASP A 256 -7.80 21.21 -7.64
N THR A 257 -6.79 21.13 -6.77
CA THR A 257 -6.11 19.88 -6.45
C THR A 257 -7.08 18.88 -5.80
N LEU A 258 -7.85 19.31 -4.79
CA LEU A 258 -8.86 18.45 -4.16
C LEU A 258 -9.91 17.97 -5.16
N ARG A 259 -10.31 18.82 -6.11
CA ARG A 259 -11.25 18.45 -7.17
C ARG A 259 -10.71 17.30 -8.03
N ALA A 260 -9.46 17.39 -8.47
CA ALA A 260 -8.83 16.33 -9.23
C ALA A 260 -8.72 15.02 -8.43
N LEU A 261 -8.34 15.12 -7.16
CA LEU A 261 -8.24 13.94 -6.27
C LEU A 261 -9.62 13.33 -5.97
N ALA A 262 -10.66 14.16 -5.82
CA ALA A 262 -12.03 13.69 -5.61
C ALA A 262 -12.56 12.94 -6.84
N ALA A 263 -12.28 13.43 -8.05
CA ALA A 263 -12.62 12.75 -9.29
C ALA A 263 -11.94 11.36 -9.39
N ASP A 264 -10.64 11.27 -9.04
CA ASP A 264 -9.90 9.98 -9.01
C ASP A 264 -10.47 9.00 -7.98
N VAL A 265 -10.87 9.48 -6.80
CA VAL A 265 -11.49 8.67 -5.74
C VAL A 265 -12.87 8.19 -6.19
N ALA A 266 -13.70 9.10 -6.73
CA ALA A 266 -15.05 8.81 -7.21
C ALA A 266 -15.04 7.79 -8.36
N GLY A 267 -14.21 8.01 -9.39
CA GLY A 267 -14.09 7.09 -10.52
C GLY A 267 -13.59 5.70 -10.08
N THR A 268 -12.69 5.62 -9.08
CA THR A 268 -12.28 4.33 -8.52
C THR A 268 -13.44 3.65 -7.78
N ALA A 269 -14.21 4.41 -7.00
CA ALA A 269 -15.37 3.88 -6.27
C ALA A 269 -16.45 3.34 -7.22
N ARG A 270 -16.77 4.07 -8.30
CA ARG A 270 -17.75 3.64 -9.31
C ARG A 270 -17.31 2.35 -10.00
N ARG A 271 -16.05 2.25 -10.47
CA ARG A 271 -15.52 1.03 -11.09
C ARG A 271 -15.54 -0.19 -10.16
N GLU A 272 -15.44 0.01 -8.85
CA GLU A 272 -15.50 -1.06 -7.85
C GLU A 272 -16.93 -1.28 -7.30
N GLY A 273 -17.93 -0.55 -7.78
CA GLY A 273 -19.32 -0.64 -7.30
C GLY A 273 -19.48 -0.19 -5.84
N LEU A 274 -18.63 0.73 -5.36
CA LEU A 274 -18.59 1.17 -3.96
C LEU A 274 -19.16 2.57 -3.79
N SER A 275 -19.91 2.77 -2.71
CA SER A 275 -20.38 4.08 -2.25
C SER A 275 -20.07 4.24 -0.77
N GLY A 276 -19.51 5.38 -0.38
CA GLY A 276 -19.06 5.63 0.98
C GLY A 276 -19.86 6.71 1.70
N SER A 277 -20.13 6.51 2.99
CA SER A 277 -20.78 7.51 3.84
C SER A 277 -19.82 8.45 4.57
N VAL A 278 -18.53 8.12 4.66
CA VAL A 278 -17.54 8.93 5.37
C VAL A 278 -16.57 9.54 4.37
N VAL A 279 -16.50 10.87 4.35
CA VAL A 279 -15.48 11.62 3.59
C VAL A 279 -14.39 12.06 4.55
N THR A 280 -13.14 11.82 4.16
CA THR A 280 -11.95 12.14 4.95
C THR A 280 -11.07 13.12 4.19
N LEU A 281 -10.72 14.23 4.81
CA LEU A 281 -9.68 15.16 4.38
C LEU A 281 -8.40 14.88 5.14
N LYS A 282 -7.28 14.71 4.44
CA LYS A 282 -5.94 14.67 5.01
C LYS A 282 -5.15 15.86 4.52
N ILE A 283 -4.53 16.60 5.45
CA ILE A 283 -3.72 17.75 5.11
C ILE A 283 -2.44 17.73 5.93
N ARG A 284 -1.33 18.03 5.29
CA ARG A 284 -0.03 18.18 5.94
C ARG A 284 0.53 19.54 5.62
N PHE A 285 0.92 20.27 6.66
CA PHE A 285 1.51 21.59 6.57
C PHE A 285 3.03 21.53 6.49
N GLU A 286 3.64 22.65 6.22
CA GLU A 286 5.07 22.89 6.41
C GLU A 286 5.51 22.38 7.79
N GLY A 287 6.72 21.79 7.89
CA GLY A 287 7.19 21.15 9.12
C GLY A 287 6.60 19.77 9.40
N PHE A 288 5.85 19.17 8.44
CA PHE A 288 5.26 17.84 8.52
C PHE A 288 4.12 17.67 9.56
N GLU A 289 3.55 18.76 10.04
CA GLU A 289 2.36 18.75 10.87
C GLU A 289 1.17 18.21 10.06
N THR A 290 0.60 17.07 10.48
CA THR A 290 -0.46 16.39 9.71
C THR A 290 -1.76 16.39 10.48
N HIS A 291 -2.84 16.79 9.83
CA HIS A 291 -4.20 16.74 10.35
C HIS A 291 -5.08 15.87 9.44
N THR A 292 -5.99 15.13 10.07
CA THR A 292 -7.04 14.38 9.39
C THR A 292 -8.37 14.85 9.96
N ARG A 293 -9.33 15.13 9.08
CA ARG A 293 -10.71 15.49 9.42
C ARG A 293 -11.65 14.59 8.64
N GLN A 294 -12.75 14.24 9.26
CA GLN A 294 -13.75 13.40 8.58
C GLN A 294 -15.15 13.84 8.91
N LEU A 295 -16.06 13.63 7.98
CA LEU A 295 -17.48 13.87 8.14
C LEU A 295 -18.25 12.65 7.64
N LYS A 296 -19.15 12.13 8.49
CA LYS A 296 -20.11 11.11 8.10
C LYS A 296 -21.33 11.83 7.50
N ARG A 297 -21.65 11.49 6.26
CA ARG A 297 -22.81 12.00 5.53
C ARG A 297 -24.05 11.17 5.87
N SER A 298 -25.22 11.74 5.71
CA SER A 298 -26.52 11.02 5.84
C SER A 298 -26.70 10.01 4.72
N ALA A 299 -26.29 10.34 3.49
CA ALA A 299 -26.34 9.48 2.32
C ALA A 299 -24.94 9.04 1.87
N GLN A 300 -24.87 7.88 1.27
CA GLN A 300 -23.66 7.38 0.61
C GLN A 300 -23.41 8.13 -0.70
N THR A 301 -22.15 8.19 -1.10
CA THR A 301 -21.79 8.84 -2.35
C THR A 301 -20.61 8.17 -3.04
N HIS A 302 -20.61 8.19 -4.36
CA HIS A 302 -19.50 8.01 -5.27
C HIS A 302 -19.41 9.20 -6.25
N ASP A 303 -20.12 10.29 -5.97
CA ASP A 303 -20.10 11.52 -6.77
C ASP A 303 -18.95 12.43 -6.32
N GLU A 304 -18.10 12.82 -7.27
CA GLU A 304 -16.95 13.69 -7.03
C GLU A 304 -17.32 15.06 -6.49
N ARG A 305 -18.50 15.59 -6.87
CA ARG A 305 -19.01 16.90 -6.41
C ARG A 305 -19.32 16.85 -4.92
N ASP A 306 -19.93 15.78 -4.47
CA ASP A 306 -20.26 15.55 -3.08
C ASP A 306 -19.00 15.36 -2.22
N ILE A 307 -18.07 14.56 -2.74
CA ILE A 307 -16.77 14.30 -2.08
C ILE A 307 -15.99 15.61 -1.95
N LEU A 308 -15.87 16.39 -3.04
CA LEU A 308 -15.20 17.68 -3.05
C LEU A 308 -15.86 18.67 -2.09
N LYS A 309 -17.19 18.85 -2.20
CA LYS A 309 -17.96 19.76 -1.33
C LYS A 309 -17.71 19.46 0.14
N THR A 310 -17.79 18.19 0.51
CA THR A 310 -17.60 17.76 1.90
C THR A 310 -16.15 17.96 2.36
N ALA A 311 -15.16 17.59 1.53
CA ALA A 311 -13.75 17.80 1.85
C ALA A 311 -13.39 19.29 1.98
N TRP A 312 -13.96 20.15 1.12
CA TRP A 312 -13.76 21.59 1.18
C TRP A 312 -14.43 22.22 2.41
N GLN A 313 -15.62 21.76 2.79
CA GLN A 313 -16.27 22.17 4.05
C GLN A 313 -15.40 21.79 5.27
N LEU A 314 -14.80 20.61 5.28
CA LEU A 314 -13.88 20.19 6.33
C LEU A 314 -12.62 21.06 6.37
N PHE A 315 -12.12 21.51 5.22
CA PHE A 315 -10.98 22.42 5.14
C PHE A 315 -11.31 23.78 5.74
N LEU A 316 -12.42 24.38 5.33
CA LEU A 316 -12.82 25.73 5.78
C LEU A 316 -13.34 25.76 7.22
N GLY A 317 -14.09 24.73 7.63
CA GLY A 317 -14.76 24.67 8.93
C GLY A 317 -13.89 24.16 10.09
N SER A 318 -12.70 23.63 9.82
CA SER A 318 -11.82 23.08 10.84
C SER A 318 -10.81 24.11 11.34
N LYS A 319 -10.48 24.05 12.65
CA LYS A 319 -9.34 24.81 13.19
C LYS A 319 -8.04 24.17 12.69
N LEU A 320 -7.57 24.60 11.53
CA LEU A 320 -6.32 24.17 10.92
C LEU A 320 -5.23 25.25 11.09
N PRO A 321 -3.93 24.87 11.13
CA PRO A 321 -2.84 25.82 11.15
C PRO A 321 -2.87 26.76 9.95
N LYS A 322 -2.54 28.04 10.20
CA LYS A 322 -2.35 29.05 9.14
C LYS A 322 -0.91 28.96 8.61
N LYS A 323 -0.59 27.83 7.98
CA LYS A 323 0.74 27.53 7.42
C LYS A 323 0.58 27.07 5.97
N PRO A 324 1.63 27.18 5.15
CA PRO A 324 1.63 26.61 3.80
C PRO A 324 1.36 25.09 3.83
N VAL A 325 0.57 24.62 2.88
CA VAL A 325 0.18 23.22 2.75
C VAL A 325 1.20 22.47 1.91
N ARG A 326 1.77 21.43 2.49
CA ARG A 326 2.74 20.54 1.84
C ARG A 326 2.08 19.39 1.09
N LEU A 327 0.99 18.83 1.65
CA LEU A 327 0.28 17.68 1.09
C LEU A 327 -1.21 17.85 1.35
N ILE A 328 -2.02 17.48 0.38
CA ILE A 328 -3.46 17.41 0.53
C ILE A 328 -4.00 16.10 -0.04
N GLY A 329 -5.01 15.54 0.58
CA GLY A 329 -5.64 14.30 0.16
C GLY A 329 -7.09 14.19 0.58
N VAL A 330 -7.84 13.38 -0.15
CA VAL A 330 -9.24 13.08 0.14
C VAL A 330 -9.49 11.58 0.00
N GLY A 331 -10.43 11.07 0.76
CA GLY A 331 -10.85 9.68 0.69
C GLY A 331 -12.28 9.47 1.13
N ILE A 332 -12.80 8.31 0.77
CA ILE A 332 -14.11 7.83 1.21
C ILE A 332 -14.00 6.45 1.85
N SER A 333 -14.90 6.19 2.78
CA SER A 333 -15.03 4.93 3.51
C SER A 333 -16.45 4.75 4.07
N GLY A 334 -16.69 3.71 4.84
CA GLY A 334 -18.01 3.44 5.42
C GLY A 334 -18.99 2.99 4.35
N TRP A 335 -18.60 1.90 3.66
CA TRP A 335 -19.47 1.23 2.67
C TRP A 335 -20.73 0.70 3.32
N ALA A 336 -21.87 0.69 2.61
CA ALA A 336 -23.04 -0.04 3.09
C ALA A 336 -22.71 -1.53 3.23
N GLU A 337 -23.02 -2.09 4.34
CA GLU A 337 -23.40 -3.49 4.36
C GLU A 337 -24.66 -3.60 3.51
N SER A 338 -24.74 -4.59 2.62
CA SER A 338 -25.77 -4.77 1.59
C SER A 338 -27.20 -4.79 2.17
N GLN A 339 -27.66 -3.66 2.71
CA GLN A 339 -29.07 -3.40 2.95
C GLN A 339 -29.61 -2.63 1.75
N PRO A 340 -30.77 -2.99 1.20
CA PRO A 340 -31.41 -2.21 0.17
C PRO A 340 -31.56 -0.76 0.69
N ALA A 341 -31.00 0.19 -0.06
CA ALA A 341 -31.15 1.60 0.27
C ALA A 341 -32.64 1.90 0.40
N GLN A 342 -33.07 2.36 1.55
CA GLN A 342 -34.42 2.92 1.70
C GLN A 342 -34.48 4.12 0.78
N ALA A 343 -35.24 3.99 -0.30
CA ALA A 343 -35.43 5.09 -1.25
C ALA A 343 -36.02 6.28 -0.50
N ASP A 344 -35.43 7.46 -0.65
CA ASP A 344 -36.00 8.68 -0.10
C ASP A 344 -37.30 8.97 -0.88
N LEU A 345 -38.41 9.01 -0.17
CA LEU A 345 -39.77 9.17 -0.75
C LEU A 345 -39.92 10.50 -1.50
N PHE A 346 -38.99 11.43 -1.31
CA PHE A 346 -39.02 12.80 -1.86
C PHE A 346 -37.96 13.05 -2.97
N GLU A 347 -37.05 12.10 -3.23
CA GLU A 347 -36.14 12.19 -4.37
C GLU A 347 -36.90 11.89 -5.68
N LYS A 348 -36.85 12.84 -6.62
CA LYS A 348 -37.41 12.63 -7.96
C LYS A 348 -36.58 11.59 -8.70
N PRO A 349 -37.15 10.44 -9.10
CA PRO A 349 -36.43 9.35 -9.76
C PRO A 349 -35.68 9.77 -11.05
N GLU A 350 -36.19 10.79 -11.76
CA GLU A 350 -35.60 11.32 -12.99
C GLU A 350 -34.26 12.02 -12.77
N GLN A 351 -34.06 12.70 -11.65
CA GLN A 351 -32.78 13.39 -11.37
C GLN A 351 -31.67 12.43 -10.96
N VAL A 352 -32.01 11.36 -10.24
CA VAL A 352 -31.05 10.30 -9.86
C VAL A 352 -30.56 9.58 -11.10
N ASN A 353 -31.45 9.19 -12.02
CA ASN A 353 -31.10 8.54 -13.27
C ASN A 353 -30.24 9.43 -14.20
N SER A 354 -30.54 10.74 -14.27
CA SER A 354 -29.78 11.68 -15.09
C SER A 354 -28.35 11.87 -14.61
N ASN A 355 -28.14 12.02 -13.29
CA ASN A 355 -26.81 12.16 -12.69
C ASN A 355 -25.97 10.87 -12.86
N GLN A 356 -26.58 9.72 -12.66
CA GLN A 356 -25.88 8.44 -12.81
C GLN A 356 -25.41 8.24 -14.25
N ARG A 357 -26.26 8.47 -15.25
CA ARG A 357 -25.89 8.40 -16.67
C ARG A 357 -24.77 9.37 -17.04
N LEU A 358 -24.79 10.59 -16.47
CA LEU A 358 -23.71 11.56 -16.69
C LEU A 358 -22.37 11.03 -16.16
N LEU A 359 -22.36 10.46 -14.94
CA LEU A 359 -21.14 9.91 -14.33
C LEU A 359 -20.61 8.71 -15.11
N GLU A 360 -21.48 7.80 -15.55
CA GLU A 360 -21.15 6.67 -16.41
C GLU A 360 -20.54 7.16 -17.74
N THR A 361 -21.12 8.16 -18.37
CA THR A 361 -20.58 8.77 -19.62
C THR A 361 -19.20 9.38 -19.40
N ILE A 362 -18.97 10.06 -18.28
CA ILE A 362 -17.65 10.63 -17.92
C ILE A 362 -16.62 9.52 -17.75
N ASP A 363 -17.00 8.41 -17.09
CA ASP A 363 -16.12 7.27 -16.88
C ASP A 363 -15.78 6.58 -18.22
N ASP A 364 -16.75 6.36 -19.10
CA ASP A 364 -16.55 5.80 -20.44
C ASP A 364 -15.60 6.64 -21.30
N VAL A 365 -15.79 7.97 -21.29
CA VAL A 365 -14.89 8.88 -22.02
C VAL A 365 -13.48 8.87 -21.40
N THR A 366 -13.39 8.84 -20.08
CA THR A 366 -12.10 8.79 -19.39
C THR A 366 -11.35 7.48 -19.66
N GLU A 367 -12.06 6.36 -19.74
CA GLU A 367 -11.48 5.07 -20.10
C GLU A 367 -11.01 5.03 -21.55
N LYS A 368 -11.81 5.57 -22.47
CA LYS A 368 -11.56 5.51 -23.92
C LYS A 368 -10.51 6.51 -24.40
N PHE A 369 -10.47 7.70 -23.82
CA PHE A 369 -9.65 8.84 -24.29
C PHE A 369 -8.61 9.32 -23.27
N GLY A 370 -8.54 8.71 -22.10
CA GLY A 370 -7.62 9.08 -21.02
C GLY A 370 -8.16 10.17 -20.10
N LYS A 371 -7.46 10.34 -18.97
CA LYS A 371 -7.80 11.33 -17.94
C LYS A 371 -7.60 12.75 -18.45
N GLY A 372 -8.53 13.64 -18.09
CA GLY A 372 -8.45 15.08 -18.38
C GLY A 372 -9.15 15.54 -19.65
N MET A 373 -9.72 14.63 -20.45
CA MET A 373 -10.51 14.98 -21.65
C MET A 373 -11.86 15.62 -21.29
N LEU A 374 -12.47 15.16 -20.20
CA LEU A 374 -13.65 15.79 -19.59
C LEU A 374 -13.36 16.17 -18.15
N GLN A 375 -13.75 17.38 -17.78
CA GLN A 375 -13.67 17.88 -16.41
C GLN A 375 -15.01 18.47 -16.00
N VAL A 376 -15.52 18.08 -14.84
CA VAL A 376 -16.72 18.69 -14.28
C VAL A 376 -16.33 19.99 -13.58
N GLY A 377 -16.84 21.12 -14.09
CA GLY A 377 -16.56 22.46 -13.58
C GLY A 377 -15.48 23.22 -14.35
N VAL A 378 -15.37 24.54 -14.07
CA VAL A 378 -14.43 25.43 -14.77
C VAL A 378 -13.02 25.24 -14.19
N SER A 379 -12.10 24.74 -15.02
CA SER A 379 -10.67 24.78 -14.71
C SER A 379 -10.12 26.17 -15.04
N ARG A 380 -9.62 26.92 -14.07
CA ARG A 380 -8.70 28.01 -14.35
C ARG A 380 -7.38 27.40 -14.80
N LYS A 381 -7.04 27.56 -16.08
CA LYS A 381 -5.68 27.28 -16.55
C LYS A 381 -4.73 28.08 -15.68
N ALA A 382 -3.84 27.41 -14.95
CA ALA A 382 -2.67 28.07 -14.38
C ALA A 382 -1.95 28.75 -15.55
N GLY A 383 -1.84 30.06 -15.53
CA GLY A 383 -1.09 30.80 -16.53
C GLY A 383 0.32 30.25 -16.63
N LYS A 384 0.82 30.24 -17.89
CA LYS A 384 2.19 29.85 -18.24
C LYS A 384 3.21 30.70 -17.51
#